data_0aa3a9988133f1ccb93bbfaa974a7f8c
#
_entry.id   0aa3a9988133f1ccb93bbfaa974a7f8c
#
_cell.length_a   1.000
_cell.length_b   1.000
_cell.length_c   1.000
_cell.angle_alpha   90.00
_cell.angle_beta   90.00
_cell.angle_gamma   90.00
#
_symmetry.space_group_name_H-M   'P 1'
#
loop_
_entity.id
_entity.type
_entity.pdbx_description
1 polymer ?
#
loop_
_entity_poly.entity_id
_entity_poly.type
_entity_poly.pdbx_seq_one_letter_code
_entity_poly.pdbx_strand_id
1 'polypeptide(L)'
;MRRQAATLSSTIERNGFRWLDTIAEPMQAAVHRVFRSGSTGRRAKDWLNGVPMRHRVHPALIIWPLGAWTTAALLDWLDSRTEDTRGDYQRGADAAVAFGILGALPAAAAGLADWVDTYDHHRRIGMMHALVNTAALGLYLGSLGLRLADKRAAARALGLLGYGVVLFGGALGGELVFTLGVNVPFLLYPKPPNRYVDVLASGDLPEGRPVMIEVERIPVLLLRQRGNLIAVQAWCPHAGGPLLEGFLEGMTIRCPWHDSRFALEDGHPLQGPASVPLRTFEVREEAGRIAVRPSYEGQTWPPPPAPPQSEPVWMPTDHIAAQGASDYA
;
A
#
# COMPACT_ATOMS: atom_id res chain seq x y z
N MET A 1 22.61 9.60 25.18
CA MET A 1 21.58 9.74 24.12
C MET A 1 22.21 9.41 22.77
N ARG A 2 21.93 8.24 22.21
CA ARG A 2 22.32 7.92 20.81
C ARG A 2 21.45 8.78 19.90
N ARG A 3 22.07 9.64 19.08
CA ARG A 3 21.34 10.34 18.00
C ARG A 3 20.78 9.25 17.07
N GLN A 4 19.46 9.11 16.99
CA GLN A 4 18.85 8.28 15.96
C GLN A 4 19.33 8.82 14.60
N ALA A 5 19.84 7.94 13.75
CA ALA A 5 20.21 8.31 12.38
C ALA A 5 18.98 8.93 11.71
N ALA A 6 19.15 10.10 11.11
CA ALA A 6 18.06 10.75 10.40
C ALA A 6 17.64 9.89 9.21
N THR A 7 16.39 9.46 9.17
CA THR A 7 15.81 8.80 8.00
C THR A 7 15.64 9.81 6.86
N LEU A 8 15.52 9.33 5.64
CA LEU A 8 15.27 10.18 4.47
C LEU A 8 13.96 10.98 4.65
N SER A 9 12.91 10.33 5.13
CA SER A 9 11.62 10.93 5.45
C SER A 9 11.73 12.04 6.49
N SER A 10 12.44 11.81 7.61
CA SER A 10 12.63 12.80 8.66
C SER A 10 13.47 14.01 8.19
N THR A 11 14.33 13.81 7.21
CA THR A 11 15.12 14.88 6.59
C THR A 11 14.26 15.74 5.69
N ILE A 12 13.38 15.14 4.90
CA ILE A 12 12.41 15.82 4.04
C ILE A 12 11.46 16.66 4.90
N GLU A 13 10.96 16.12 6.01
CA GLU A 13 10.08 16.87 6.91
C GLU A 13 10.74 18.11 7.52
N ARG A 14 11.96 17.96 8.04
CA ARG A 14 12.69 19.06 8.68
C ARG A 14 13.04 20.19 7.71
N ASN A 15 13.24 19.88 6.44
CA ASN A 15 13.64 20.85 5.42
C ASN A 15 12.48 21.61 4.78
N GLY A 16 11.27 21.56 5.36
CA GLY A 16 10.18 22.46 4.99
C GLY A 16 9.48 22.12 3.68
N PHE A 17 9.50 20.87 3.21
CA PHE A 17 8.81 20.42 1.99
C PHE A 17 7.27 20.46 2.09
N ARG A 18 6.72 21.24 3.03
CA ARG A 18 5.25 21.45 3.16
C ARG A 18 4.64 22.08 1.92
N TRP A 19 5.41 22.80 1.12
CA TRP A 19 4.94 23.32 -0.15
C TRP A 19 4.45 22.22 -1.12
N LEU A 20 4.91 20.96 -0.94
CA LEU A 20 4.39 19.84 -1.72
C LEU A 20 2.88 19.62 -1.50
N ASP A 21 2.33 20.02 -0.37
CA ASP A 21 0.89 19.90 -0.10
C ASP A 21 0.08 20.76 -1.08
N THR A 22 0.60 21.93 -1.49
CA THR A 22 -0.07 22.79 -2.47
C THR A 22 -0.26 22.14 -3.85
N ILE A 23 0.55 21.11 -4.17
CA ILE A 23 0.45 20.33 -5.39
C ILE A 23 -0.27 19.00 -5.11
N ALA A 24 0.05 18.35 -4.00
CA ALA A 24 -0.44 17.02 -3.66
C ALA A 24 -1.95 17.02 -3.40
N GLU A 25 -2.48 17.99 -2.66
CA GLU A 25 -3.90 18.05 -2.32
C GLU A 25 -4.81 18.19 -3.55
N PRO A 26 -4.62 19.17 -4.44
CA PRO A 26 -5.45 19.27 -5.63
C PRO A 26 -5.28 18.07 -6.57
N MET A 27 -4.08 17.49 -6.64
CA MET A 27 -3.84 16.28 -7.44
C MET A 27 -4.57 15.07 -6.86
N GLN A 28 -4.52 14.85 -5.54
CA GLN A 28 -5.30 13.80 -4.88
C GLN A 28 -6.80 13.99 -5.11
N ALA A 29 -7.32 15.20 -4.94
CA ALA A 29 -8.71 15.51 -5.17
C ALA A 29 -9.15 15.20 -6.62
N ALA A 30 -8.29 15.51 -7.60
CA ALA A 30 -8.55 15.18 -9.01
C ALA A 30 -8.56 13.67 -9.25
N VAL A 31 -7.58 12.94 -8.71
CA VAL A 31 -7.49 11.48 -8.84
C VAL A 31 -8.65 10.78 -8.13
N HIS A 32 -9.01 11.22 -6.92
CA HIS A 32 -10.20 10.73 -6.22
C HIS A 32 -11.47 10.90 -7.05
N ARG A 33 -11.64 12.05 -7.71
CA ARG A 33 -12.80 12.32 -8.56
C ARG A 33 -12.89 11.32 -9.71
N VAL A 34 -11.75 10.99 -10.34
CA VAL A 34 -11.69 9.97 -11.40
C VAL A 34 -12.06 8.59 -10.87
N PHE A 35 -11.48 8.17 -9.75
CA PHE A 35 -11.72 6.85 -9.17
C PHE A 35 -13.12 6.70 -8.54
N ARG A 36 -13.72 7.78 -8.07
CA ARG A 36 -15.11 7.78 -7.54
C ARG A 36 -16.17 7.92 -8.62
N SER A 37 -15.81 8.24 -9.88
CA SER A 37 -16.74 8.42 -10.99
C SER A 37 -17.41 7.09 -11.40
N GLY A 38 -18.51 6.75 -10.74
CA GLY A 38 -19.32 5.57 -11.06
C GLY A 38 -18.63 4.23 -10.81
N SER A 39 -19.24 3.15 -11.33
CA SER A 39 -18.72 1.79 -11.14
C SER A 39 -17.41 1.52 -11.88
N THR A 40 -17.18 2.19 -13.02
CA THR A 40 -15.97 2.02 -13.83
C THR A 40 -14.74 2.56 -13.15
N GLY A 41 -14.81 3.77 -12.59
CA GLY A 41 -13.67 4.35 -11.84
C GLY A 41 -13.28 3.51 -10.62
N ARG A 42 -14.27 3.05 -9.86
CA ARG A 42 -14.02 2.15 -8.71
C ARG A 42 -13.37 0.83 -9.14
N ARG A 43 -13.89 0.17 -10.18
CA ARG A 43 -13.29 -1.07 -10.71
C ARG A 43 -11.86 -0.86 -11.17
N ALA A 44 -11.58 0.25 -11.86
CA ALA A 44 -10.22 0.58 -12.29
C ALA A 44 -9.29 0.72 -11.08
N LYS A 45 -9.70 1.42 -10.02
CA LYS A 45 -8.94 1.52 -8.77
C LYS A 45 -8.71 0.15 -8.13
N ASP A 46 -9.74 -0.70 -8.04
CA ASP A 46 -9.65 -2.05 -7.48
C ASP A 46 -8.63 -2.91 -8.23
N TRP A 47 -8.61 -2.85 -9.56
CA TRP A 47 -7.60 -3.54 -10.38
C TRP A 47 -6.20 -3.00 -10.14
N LEU A 48 -6.02 -1.68 -10.09
CA LEU A 48 -4.73 -1.04 -9.84
C LEU A 48 -4.20 -1.31 -8.42
N ASN A 49 -5.08 -1.42 -7.42
CA ASN A 49 -4.73 -1.83 -6.07
C ASN A 49 -4.53 -3.35 -5.91
N GLY A 50 -4.89 -4.16 -6.92
CA GLY A 50 -4.71 -5.60 -6.93
C GLY A 50 -5.76 -6.39 -6.15
N VAL A 51 -6.94 -5.82 -5.91
CA VAL A 51 -8.04 -6.49 -5.20
C VAL A 51 -8.41 -7.82 -5.84
N PRO A 52 -8.62 -7.93 -7.17
CA PRO A 52 -8.95 -9.21 -7.80
C PRO A 52 -7.82 -10.26 -7.72
N MET A 53 -6.57 -9.80 -7.62
CA MET A 53 -5.39 -10.65 -7.53
C MET A 53 -5.00 -10.99 -6.09
N ARG A 54 -5.64 -10.36 -5.11
CA ARG A 54 -5.30 -10.45 -3.67
C ARG A 54 -3.83 -10.11 -3.41
N HIS A 55 -3.25 -9.27 -4.24
CA HIS A 55 -1.84 -8.88 -4.18
C HIS A 55 -1.65 -7.47 -4.75
N ARG A 56 -0.78 -6.67 -4.12
CA ARG A 56 -0.47 -5.33 -4.62
C ARG A 56 0.17 -5.38 -6.00
N VAL A 57 -0.33 -4.56 -6.92
CA VAL A 57 0.11 -4.55 -8.33
C VAL A 57 1.33 -3.69 -8.52
N HIS A 58 1.41 -2.53 -7.87
CA HIS A 58 2.52 -1.59 -8.04
C HIS A 58 3.91 -2.23 -7.84
N PRO A 59 4.19 -3.01 -6.77
CA PRO A 59 5.48 -3.65 -6.58
C PRO A 59 5.86 -4.65 -7.69
N ALA A 60 4.86 -5.32 -8.29
CA ALA A 60 5.10 -6.23 -9.41
C ALA A 60 5.43 -5.47 -10.70
N LEU A 61 4.78 -4.33 -10.93
CA LEU A 61 4.97 -3.54 -12.16
C LEU A 61 6.29 -2.78 -12.20
N ILE A 62 6.82 -2.31 -11.06
CA ILE A 62 8.09 -1.56 -11.02
C ILE A 62 9.30 -2.38 -11.48
N ILE A 63 9.20 -3.71 -11.46
CA ILE A 63 10.26 -4.60 -11.95
C ILE A 63 10.56 -4.34 -13.42
N TRP A 64 9.54 -3.99 -14.23
CA TRP A 64 9.70 -3.76 -15.66
C TRP A 64 10.62 -2.59 -15.97
N PRO A 65 10.30 -1.34 -15.58
CA PRO A 65 11.18 -0.21 -15.89
C PRO A 65 12.55 -0.36 -15.22
N LEU A 66 12.60 -0.83 -13.98
CA LEU A 66 13.86 -0.97 -13.25
C LEU A 66 14.79 -2.00 -13.92
N GLY A 67 14.28 -3.18 -14.25
CA GLY A 67 15.05 -4.23 -14.93
C GLY A 67 15.48 -3.79 -16.34
N ALA A 68 14.57 -3.20 -17.10
CA ALA A 68 14.83 -2.73 -18.46
C ALA A 68 15.90 -1.62 -18.48
N TRP A 69 15.80 -0.63 -17.62
CA TRP A 69 16.76 0.47 -17.58
C TRP A 69 18.11 0.07 -16.99
N THR A 70 18.14 -0.90 -16.06
CA THR A 70 19.40 -1.54 -15.61
C THR A 70 20.08 -2.26 -16.78
N THR A 71 19.32 -3.01 -17.56
CA THR A 71 19.83 -3.70 -18.76
C THR A 71 20.34 -2.68 -19.80
N ALA A 72 19.60 -1.60 -20.03
CA ALA A 72 20.04 -0.54 -20.95
C ALA A 72 21.38 0.07 -20.50
N ALA A 73 21.54 0.37 -19.22
CA ALA A 73 22.79 0.93 -18.68
C ALA A 73 23.96 -0.05 -18.86
N LEU A 74 23.73 -1.37 -18.62
CA LEU A 74 24.74 -2.40 -18.84
C LEU A 74 25.13 -2.50 -20.32
N LEU A 75 24.17 -2.53 -21.24
CA LEU A 75 24.41 -2.64 -22.66
C LEU A 75 25.13 -1.37 -23.20
N ASP A 76 24.75 -0.20 -22.75
CA ASP A 76 25.44 1.06 -23.07
C ASP A 76 26.90 1.07 -22.57
N TRP A 77 27.14 0.51 -21.39
CA TRP A 77 28.49 0.35 -20.84
C TRP A 77 29.32 -0.64 -21.66
N LEU A 78 28.77 -1.81 -22.03
CA LEU A 78 29.43 -2.80 -22.89
C LEU A 78 29.77 -2.22 -24.25
N ASP A 79 28.83 -1.53 -24.89
CA ASP A 79 29.04 -0.85 -26.18
C ASP A 79 30.18 0.20 -26.12
N SER A 80 30.35 0.84 -24.98
CA SER A 80 31.45 1.82 -24.75
C SER A 80 32.83 1.18 -24.56
N ARG A 81 32.89 -0.13 -24.28
CA ARG A 81 34.13 -0.87 -23.94
C ARG A 81 34.54 -1.88 -24.99
N THR A 82 33.67 -2.22 -25.91
CA THR A 82 33.89 -3.25 -26.93
C THR A 82 33.70 -2.64 -28.33
N GLU A 83 34.39 -3.18 -29.30
CA GLU A 83 34.12 -2.89 -30.71
C GLU A 83 32.90 -3.69 -31.17
N ASP A 84 31.71 -3.16 -30.91
CA ASP A 84 30.45 -3.77 -31.38
C ASP A 84 30.20 -3.39 -32.85
N THR A 85 30.88 -4.06 -33.77
CA THR A 85 30.77 -3.80 -35.22
C THR A 85 29.38 -4.09 -35.77
N ARG A 86 28.53 -4.85 -35.06
CA ARG A 86 27.16 -5.18 -35.47
C ARG A 86 26.12 -4.24 -34.91
N GLY A 87 26.47 -3.45 -33.91
CA GLY A 87 25.56 -2.57 -33.20
C GLY A 87 24.51 -3.31 -32.36
N ASP A 88 24.82 -4.55 -31.93
CA ASP A 88 23.87 -5.38 -31.19
C ASP A 88 23.58 -4.79 -29.78
N TYR A 89 24.63 -4.30 -29.10
CA TYR A 89 24.48 -3.67 -27.80
C TYR A 89 23.65 -2.38 -27.88
N GLN A 90 23.85 -1.60 -28.95
CA GLN A 90 23.10 -0.36 -29.15
C GLN A 90 21.62 -0.64 -29.36
N ARG A 91 21.28 -1.58 -30.25
CA ARG A 91 19.88 -1.97 -30.50
C ARG A 91 19.23 -2.55 -29.24
N GLY A 92 19.96 -3.38 -28.49
CA GLY A 92 19.50 -3.94 -27.23
C GLY A 92 19.23 -2.85 -26.18
N ALA A 93 20.13 -1.87 -26.05
CA ALA A 93 19.96 -0.74 -25.14
C ALA A 93 18.75 0.14 -25.53
N ASP A 94 18.56 0.40 -26.82
CA ASP A 94 17.43 1.17 -27.34
C ASP A 94 16.09 0.48 -27.04
N ALA A 95 16.03 -0.82 -27.32
CA ALA A 95 14.86 -1.63 -27.02
C ALA A 95 14.55 -1.66 -25.50
N ALA A 96 15.59 -1.81 -24.68
CA ALA A 96 15.45 -1.83 -23.23
C ALA A 96 14.97 -0.46 -22.68
N VAL A 97 15.47 0.64 -23.21
CA VAL A 97 14.97 2.00 -22.84
C VAL A 97 13.50 2.14 -23.20
N ALA A 98 13.11 1.78 -24.41
CA ALA A 98 11.71 1.86 -24.87
C ALA A 98 10.79 0.96 -24.03
N PHE A 99 11.21 -0.28 -23.77
CA PHE A 99 10.46 -1.22 -22.94
C PHE A 99 10.29 -0.71 -21.50
N GLY A 100 11.33 -0.11 -20.93
CA GLY A 100 11.25 0.50 -19.61
C GLY A 100 10.26 1.69 -19.54
N ILE A 101 10.24 2.54 -20.59
CA ILE A 101 9.25 3.63 -20.70
C ILE A 101 7.83 3.08 -20.73
N LEU A 102 7.58 2.04 -21.53
CA LEU A 102 6.26 1.40 -21.59
C LEU A 102 5.84 0.78 -20.26
N GLY A 103 6.77 0.13 -19.55
CA GLY A 103 6.52 -0.44 -18.23
C GLY A 103 6.31 0.58 -17.12
N ALA A 104 6.90 1.78 -17.24
CA ALA A 104 6.74 2.84 -16.26
C ALA A 104 5.31 3.40 -16.19
N LEU A 105 4.56 3.38 -17.28
CA LEU A 105 3.20 3.91 -17.32
C LEU A 105 2.22 3.12 -16.43
N PRO A 106 2.07 1.80 -16.56
CA PRO A 106 1.21 1.03 -15.67
C PRO A 106 1.72 1.02 -14.22
N ALA A 107 3.06 1.04 -14.01
CA ALA A 107 3.62 1.18 -12.66
C ALA A 107 3.22 2.51 -12.02
N ALA A 108 3.29 3.62 -12.75
CA ALA A 108 2.87 4.94 -12.27
C ALA A 108 1.35 4.97 -11.97
N ALA A 109 0.53 4.37 -12.83
CA ALA A 109 -0.93 4.30 -12.60
C ALA A 109 -1.28 3.53 -11.33
N ALA A 110 -0.64 2.38 -11.08
CA ALA A 110 -0.84 1.60 -9.87
C ALA A 110 -0.30 2.35 -8.62
N GLY A 111 0.87 2.98 -8.72
CA GLY A 111 1.41 3.81 -7.65
C GLY A 111 0.52 5.01 -7.29
N LEU A 112 -0.11 5.62 -8.28
CA LEU A 112 -1.07 6.71 -8.08
C LEU A 112 -2.33 6.23 -7.35
N ALA A 113 -2.82 5.02 -7.67
CA ALA A 113 -3.96 4.41 -6.99
C ALA A 113 -3.64 4.06 -5.52
N ASP A 114 -2.40 3.68 -5.24
CA ASP A 114 -1.93 3.45 -3.87
C ASP A 114 -1.72 4.75 -3.09
N TRP A 115 -1.18 5.78 -3.75
CA TRP A 115 -0.87 7.07 -3.12
C TRP A 115 -2.11 7.90 -2.77
N VAL A 116 -3.18 7.78 -3.53
CA VAL A 116 -4.37 8.61 -3.36
C VAL A 116 -5.03 8.47 -1.98
N ASP A 117 -4.80 7.36 -1.30
CA ASP A 117 -5.34 7.07 0.04
C ASP A 117 -4.32 7.37 1.16
N THR A 118 -3.27 8.15 0.89
CA THR A 118 -2.27 8.56 1.89
C THR A 118 -2.54 9.97 2.40
N TYR A 119 -2.09 10.27 3.64
CA TYR A 119 -2.32 11.56 4.30
C TYR A 119 -1.02 12.19 4.75
N ASP A 120 -1.05 13.47 5.01
CA ASP A 120 -0.01 14.25 5.66
C ASP A 120 1.41 13.93 5.16
N HIS A 121 2.22 13.43 6.05
CA HIS A 121 3.61 13.06 5.81
C HIS A 121 3.77 12.00 4.71
N HIS A 122 2.97 10.93 4.75
CA HIS A 122 2.99 9.85 3.74
C HIS A 122 2.65 10.40 2.36
N ARG A 123 1.66 11.30 2.28
CA ARG A 123 1.28 12.00 1.05
C ARG A 123 2.44 12.79 0.46
N ARG A 124 3.18 13.56 1.30
CA ARG A 124 4.33 14.36 0.85
C ARG A 124 5.46 13.50 0.33
N ILE A 125 5.84 12.46 1.07
CA ILE A 125 6.90 11.52 0.62
C ILE A 125 6.47 10.81 -0.66
N GLY A 126 5.21 10.37 -0.76
CA GLY A 126 4.66 9.78 -1.98
C GLY A 126 4.65 10.74 -3.15
N MET A 127 4.35 12.04 -2.94
CA MET A 127 4.44 13.06 -3.97
C MET A 127 5.89 13.28 -4.41
N MET A 128 6.85 13.35 -3.49
CA MET A 128 8.27 13.46 -3.83
C MET A 128 8.72 12.24 -4.66
N HIS A 129 8.35 11.03 -4.25
CA HIS A 129 8.60 9.80 -5.00
C HIS A 129 8.02 9.88 -6.42
N ALA A 130 6.78 10.35 -6.57
CA ALA A 130 6.14 10.51 -7.87
C ALA A 130 6.87 11.53 -8.77
N LEU A 131 7.26 12.69 -8.22
CA LEU A 131 7.99 13.73 -8.95
C LEU A 131 9.37 13.24 -9.43
N VAL A 132 10.11 12.55 -8.55
CA VAL A 132 11.43 11.99 -8.88
C VAL A 132 11.30 10.95 -10.00
N ASN A 133 10.34 10.04 -9.93
CA ASN A 133 10.15 9.03 -10.98
C ASN A 133 9.61 9.63 -12.28
N THR A 134 8.80 10.70 -12.21
CA THR A 134 8.36 11.45 -13.39
C THR A 134 9.55 12.16 -14.07
N ALA A 135 10.45 12.74 -13.29
CA ALA A 135 11.68 13.32 -13.82
C ALA A 135 12.57 12.25 -14.48
N ALA A 136 12.71 11.07 -13.86
CA ALA A 136 13.43 9.94 -14.45
C ALA A 136 12.81 9.51 -15.79
N LEU A 137 11.48 9.37 -15.84
CA LEU A 137 10.77 9.05 -17.10
C LEU A 137 11.03 10.09 -18.18
N GLY A 138 11.03 11.39 -17.82
CA GLY A 138 11.39 12.49 -18.75
C GLY A 138 12.81 12.36 -19.28
N LEU A 139 13.77 12.00 -18.42
CA LEU A 139 15.17 11.77 -18.83
C LEU A 139 15.28 10.58 -19.80
N TYR A 140 14.55 9.49 -19.57
CA TYR A 140 14.54 8.33 -20.48
C TYR A 140 13.83 8.63 -21.80
N LEU A 141 12.76 9.41 -21.80
CA LEU A 141 12.13 9.90 -23.03
C LEU A 141 13.11 10.77 -23.84
N GLY A 142 13.83 11.68 -23.18
CA GLY A 142 14.88 12.46 -23.80
C GLY A 142 16.03 11.60 -24.33
N SER A 143 16.48 10.58 -23.54
CA SER A 143 17.49 9.62 -23.97
C SER A 143 17.04 8.86 -25.22
N LEU A 144 15.79 8.38 -25.26
CA LEU A 144 15.23 7.69 -26.43
C LEU A 144 15.21 8.61 -27.66
N GLY A 145 14.74 9.87 -27.49
CA GLY A 145 14.77 10.85 -28.60
C GLY A 145 16.17 11.13 -29.15
N LEU A 146 17.18 11.20 -28.27
CA LEU A 146 18.59 11.36 -28.67
C LEU A 146 19.14 10.11 -29.40
N ARG A 147 18.72 8.89 -28.98
CA ARG A 147 19.04 7.61 -29.67
C ARG A 147 18.48 7.59 -31.08
N LEU A 148 17.22 7.99 -31.24
CA LEU A 148 16.56 8.09 -32.54
C LEU A 148 17.21 9.17 -33.46
N ALA A 149 17.83 10.19 -32.85
CA ALA A 149 18.58 11.24 -33.57
C ALA A 149 20.06 10.90 -33.73
N ASP A 150 20.48 9.70 -33.46
CA ASP A 150 21.86 9.16 -33.53
C ASP A 150 22.90 9.94 -32.69
N LYS A 151 22.42 10.59 -31.60
CA LYS A 151 23.27 11.33 -30.64
C LYS A 151 23.65 10.43 -29.46
N ARG A 152 24.36 9.34 -29.73
CA ARG A 152 24.63 8.24 -28.79
C ARG A 152 25.28 8.67 -27.48
N ALA A 153 26.33 9.50 -27.53
CA ALA A 153 27.02 9.93 -26.31
C ALA A 153 26.10 10.70 -25.36
N ALA A 154 25.31 11.64 -25.89
CA ALA A 154 24.36 12.42 -25.11
C ALA A 154 23.20 11.53 -24.60
N ALA A 155 22.73 10.59 -25.41
CA ALA A 155 21.68 9.63 -25.04
C ALA A 155 22.10 8.77 -23.84
N ARG A 156 23.34 8.23 -23.86
CA ARG A 156 23.91 7.43 -22.75
C ARG A 156 24.07 8.28 -21.49
N ALA A 157 24.59 9.50 -21.60
CA ALA A 157 24.74 10.39 -20.46
C ALA A 157 23.38 10.69 -19.80
N LEU A 158 22.35 10.97 -20.62
CA LEU A 158 21.02 11.24 -20.14
C LEU A 158 20.35 10.00 -19.53
N GLY A 159 20.56 8.80 -20.14
CA GLY A 159 20.08 7.53 -19.61
C GLY A 159 20.73 7.18 -18.26
N LEU A 160 22.05 7.42 -18.12
CA LEU A 160 22.76 7.19 -16.86
C LEU A 160 22.29 8.15 -15.75
N LEU A 161 22.07 9.42 -16.08
CA LEU A 161 21.48 10.38 -15.16
C LEU A 161 20.07 9.90 -14.73
N GLY A 162 19.24 9.49 -15.70
CA GLY A 162 17.92 8.92 -15.43
C GLY A 162 17.98 7.72 -14.50
N TYR A 163 18.98 6.85 -14.68
CA TYR A 163 19.18 5.68 -13.81
C TYR A 163 19.50 6.09 -12.37
N GLY A 164 20.38 7.06 -12.18
CA GLY A 164 20.65 7.60 -10.83
C GLY A 164 19.41 8.18 -10.16
N VAL A 165 18.57 8.88 -10.93
CA VAL A 165 17.28 9.43 -10.43
C VAL A 165 16.31 8.30 -10.08
N VAL A 166 16.24 7.22 -10.88
CA VAL A 166 15.42 6.03 -10.57
C VAL A 166 15.86 5.36 -9.27
N LEU A 167 17.17 5.21 -9.06
CA LEU A 167 17.69 4.61 -7.82
C LEU A 167 17.30 5.45 -6.58
N PHE A 168 17.37 6.78 -6.70
CA PHE A 168 16.89 7.66 -5.65
C PHE A 168 15.36 7.55 -5.44
N GLY A 169 14.58 7.48 -6.53
CA GLY A 169 13.15 7.19 -6.48
C GLY A 169 12.86 5.85 -5.78
N GLY A 170 13.65 4.82 -6.06
CA GLY A 170 13.58 3.51 -5.39
C GLY A 170 13.84 3.60 -3.88
N ALA A 171 14.82 4.41 -3.46
CA ALA A 171 15.07 4.65 -2.03
C ALA A 171 13.88 5.33 -1.33
N LEU A 172 13.23 6.31 -1.99
CA LEU A 172 12.00 6.94 -1.48
C LEU A 172 10.85 5.93 -1.40
N GLY A 173 10.70 5.04 -2.39
CA GLY A 173 9.72 3.96 -2.37
C GLY A 173 9.97 2.97 -1.23
N GLY A 174 11.23 2.63 -0.99
CA GLY A 174 11.64 1.82 0.16
C GLY A 174 11.30 2.49 1.50
N GLU A 175 11.50 3.80 1.62
CA GLU A 175 11.15 4.58 2.81
C GLU A 175 9.63 4.55 3.05
N LEU A 176 8.81 4.71 2.00
CA LEU A 176 7.35 4.62 2.10
C LEU A 176 6.89 3.27 2.65
N VAL A 177 7.50 2.16 2.21
CA VAL A 177 7.10 0.81 2.61
C VAL A 177 7.70 0.42 3.96
N PHE A 178 9.02 0.50 4.11
CA PHE A 178 9.73 -0.10 5.25
C PHE A 178 9.82 0.80 6.47
N THR A 179 9.78 2.12 6.29
CA THR A 179 9.83 3.09 7.39
C THR A 179 8.44 3.61 7.74
N LEU A 180 7.64 3.94 6.72
CA LEU A 180 6.34 4.57 6.91
C LEU A 180 5.17 3.56 6.86
N GLY A 181 5.41 2.31 6.49
CA GLY A 181 4.39 1.25 6.48
C GLY A 181 3.28 1.44 5.45
N VAL A 182 3.49 2.25 4.42
CA VAL A 182 2.48 2.47 3.38
C VAL A 182 2.21 1.16 2.66
N ASN A 183 0.93 0.76 2.62
CA ASN A 183 0.46 -0.49 2.04
C ASN A 183 1.04 -1.78 2.67
N VAL A 184 1.68 -1.67 3.84
CA VAL A 184 2.05 -2.83 4.64
C VAL A 184 0.84 -3.23 5.48
N PRO A 185 0.28 -4.43 5.31
CA PRO A 185 -0.85 -4.87 6.12
C PRO A 185 -0.50 -4.85 7.61
N PHE A 186 -1.29 -4.17 8.43
CA PHE A 186 -1.17 -4.18 9.90
C PHE A 186 -1.58 -5.54 10.48
N LEU A 187 -0.99 -6.62 9.94
CA LEU A 187 -1.29 -8.00 10.32
C LEU A 187 -0.26 -8.57 11.31
N LEU A 188 0.57 -7.71 11.89
CA LEU A 188 1.62 -8.09 12.85
C LEU A 188 1.04 -8.33 14.26
N TYR A 189 0.03 -9.19 14.33
CA TYR A 189 -0.45 -9.67 15.62
C TYR A 189 0.46 -10.79 16.15
N PRO A 190 0.58 -10.93 17.49
CA PRO A 190 1.23 -12.08 18.08
C PRO A 190 0.60 -13.38 17.53
N LYS A 191 1.38 -14.48 17.55
CA LYS A 191 0.85 -15.78 17.13
C LYS A 191 -0.38 -16.10 17.98
N PRO A 192 -1.55 -16.24 17.37
CA PRO A 192 -2.76 -16.47 18.13
C PRO A 192 -2.73 -17.87 18.77
N PRO A 193 -3.41 -18.05 19.91
CA PRO A 193 -3.46 -19.33 20.57
C PRO A 193 -4.17 -20.37 19.71
N ASN A 194 -3.62 -21.57 19.63
CA ASN A 194 -4.29 -22.69 18.92
C ASN A 194 -5.32 -23.40 19.84
N ARG A 195 -6.15 -22.61 20.50
CA ARG A 195 -7.21 -23.10 21.41
C ARG A 195 -8.37 -22.11 21.43
N TYR A 196 -9.54 -22.57 21.79
CA TYR A 196 -10.66 -21.68 22.07
C TYR A 196 -10.39 -20.88 23.35
N VAL A 197 -10.56 -19.58 23.26
CA VAL A 197 -10.49 -18.63 24.36
C VAL A 197 -11.90 -18.13 24.64
N ASP A 198 -12.37 -18.29 25.87
CA ASP A 198 -13.65 -17.74 26.32
C ASP A 198 -13.54 -16.20 26.37
N VAL A 199 -14.45 -15.50 25.71
CA VAL A 199 -14.33 -14.05 25.49
C VAL A 199 -15.52 -13.23 25.97
N LEU A 200 -16.75 -13.80 25.93
CA LEU A 200 -17.96 -13.02 26.22
C LEU A 200 -19.10 -13.92 26.67
N ALA A 201 -19.98 -13.44 27.55
CA ALA A 201 -21.26 -14.08 27.76
C ALA A 201 -22.15 -13.90 26.53
N SER A 202 -22.90 -14.95 26.16
CA SER A 202 -23.72 -14.89 24.94
C SER A 202 -24.78 -13.79 24.96
N GLY A 203 -25.35 -13.51 26.14
CA GLY A 203 -26.31 -12.44 26.32
C GLY A 203 -25.77 -11.02 26.14
N ASP A 204 -24.44 -10.84 26.21
CA ASP A 204 -23.78 -9.55 26.05
C ASP A 204 -23.46 -9.22 24.58
N LEU A 205 -23.76 -10.15 23.63
CA LEU A 205 -23.57 -9.95 22.20
C LEU A 205 -24.92 -9.74 21.51
N PRO A 206 -25.36 -8.48 21.31
CA PRO A 206 -26.62 -8.18 20.65
C PRO A 206 -26.56 -8.49 19.16
N GLU A 207 -27.71 -8.84 18.58
CA GLU A 207 -27.85 -9.02 17.14
C GLU A 207 -27.58 -7.72 16.37
N GLY A 208 -26.79 -7.80 15.29
CA GLY A 208 -26.50 -6.68 14.40
C GLY A 208 -25.55 -5.60 14.96
N ARG A 209 -25.00 -5.79 16.17
CA ARG A 209 -24.05 -4.85 16.75
C ARG A 209 -22.70 -5.53 16.99
N PRO A 210 -21.65 -5.11 16.28
CA PRO A 210 -20.32 -5.63 16.51
C PRO A 210 -19.76 -5.18 17.86
N VAL A 211 -19.03 -6.07 18.52
CA VAL A 211 -18.32 -5.81 19.78
C VAL A 211 -16.85 -6.11 19.56
N MET A 212 -15.98 -5.23 20.04
CA MET A 212 -14.55 -5.50 20.05
C MET A 212 -14.18 -6.29 21.30
N ILE A 213 -13.54 -7.43 21.09
CA ILE A 213 -12.99 -8.31 22.13
C ILE A 213 -11.48 -8.43 21.94
N GLU A 214 -10.80 -8.91 22.96
CA GLU A 214 -9.36 -9.19 22.89
C GLU A 214 -9.11 -10.69 23.09
N VAL A 215 -8.43 -11.31 22.14
CA VAL A 215 -8.00 -12.70 22.21
C VAL A 215 -6.50 -12.74 22.36
N GLU A 216 -5.99 -12.84 23.60
CA GLU A 216 -4.55 -12.83 23.91
C GLU A 216 -3.81 -11.65 23.22
N ARG A 217 -4.30 -10.42 23.42
CA ARG A 217 -3.78 -9.17 22.85
C ARG A 217 -4.08 -8.97 21.35
N ILE A 218 -4.90 -9.83 20.74
CA ILE A 218 -5.35 -9.65 19.37
C ILE A 218 -6.74 -9.04 19.42
N PRO A 219 -6.92 -7.82 18.91
CA PRO A 219 -8.23 -7.20 18.81
C PRO A 219 -9.05 -7.90 17.71
N VAL A 220 -10.21 -8.40 18.10
CA VAL A 220 -11.14 -9.15 17.26
C VAL A 220 -12.50 -8.48 17.29
N LEU A 221 -13.11 -8.31 16.14
CA LEU A 221 -14.48 -7.87 15.97
C LEU A 221 -15.39 -9.09 16.03
N LEU A 222 -16.20 -9.19 17.06
CA LEU A 222 -17.19 -10.24 17.24
C LEU A 222 -18.57 -9.68 16.91
N LEU A 223 -19.34 -10.43 16.15
CA LEU A 223 -20.65 -10.03 15.66
C LEU A 223 -21.62 -11.19 15.66
N ARG A 224 -22.86 -10.96 16.11
CA ARG A 224 -23.99 -11.84 15.83
C ARG A 224 -24.81 -11.22 14.70
N GLN A 225 -24.92 -11.91 13.57
CA GLN A 225 -25.62 -11.40 12.40
C GLN A 225 -26.46 -12.51 11.75
N ARG A 226 -27.76 -12.28 11.65
CA ARG A 226 -28.72 -13.27 11.15
C ARG A 226 -28.61 -14.63 11.88
N GLY A 227 -28.40 -14.57 13.19
CA GLY A 227 -28.23 -15.74 14.04
C GLY A 227 -26.85 -16.41 13.95
N ASN A 228 -25.96 -15.99 13.04
CA ASN A 228 -24.62 -16.53 12.92
C ASN A 228 -23.63 -15.73 13.78
N LEU A 229 -22.71 -16.44 14.43
CA LEU A 229 -21.59 -15.84 15.12
C LEU A 229 -20.42 -15.71 14.16
N ILE A 230 -19.87 -14.52 14.09
CA ILE A 230 -18.79 -14.15 13.18
C ILE A 230 -17.70 -13.44 13.99
N ALA A 231 -16.45 -13.82 13.77
CA ALA A 231 -15.31 -13.14 14.37
C ALA A 231 -14.25 -12.88 13.31
N VAL A 232 -13.86 -11.62 13.17
CA VAL A 232 -12.84 -11.17 12.22
C VAL A 232 -11.87 -10.21 12.92
N GLN A 233 -10.71 -9.95 12.32
CA GLN A 233 -9.81 -8.93 12.86
C GLN A 233 -10.51 -7.57 12.97
N ALA A 234 -10.20 -6.81 14.04
CA ALA A 234 -10.86 -5.53 14.31
C ALA A 234 -10.34 -4.36 13.44
N TRP A 235 -9.17 -4.51 12.83
CA TRP A 235 -8.52 -3.45 12.05
C TRP A 235 -8.46 -3.78 10.57
N CYS A 236 -8.75 -2.79 9.74
CA CYS A 236 -8.66 -2.91 8.29
C CYS A 236 -7.20 -3.17 7.85
N PRO A 237 -6.93 -4.18 7.01
CA PRO A 237 -5.57 -4.51 6.59
C PRO A 237 -4.93 -3.50 5.64
N HIS A 238 -5.69 -2.53 5.12
CA HIS A 238 -5.14 -1.46 4.28
C HIS A 238 -4.26 -0.49 5.08
N ALA A 239 -4.83 0.15 6.09
CA ALA A 239 -4.14 1.19 6.85
C ALA A 239 -4.53 1.21 8.35
N GLY A 240 -5.06 0.11 8.88
CA GLY A 240 -5.42 0.02 10.29
C GLY A 240 -6.72 0.74 10.67
N GLY A 241 -7.62 1.03 9.73
CA GLY A 241 -8.92 1.65 10.03
C GLY A 241 -9.77 0.80 10.97
N PRO A 242 -10.47 1.40 11.96
CA PRO A 242 -11.24 0.68 12.97
C PRO A 242 -12.55 0.13 12.37
N LEU A 243 -12.62 -1.18 12.17
CA LEU A 243 -13.82 -1.80 11.58
C LEU A 243 -15.03 -1.79 12.53
N LEU A 244 -14.81 -1.61 13.84
CA LEU A 244 -15.89 -1.40 14.81
C LEU A 244 -16.72 -0.15 14.49
N GLU A 245 -16.09 0.90 13.97
CA GLU A 245 -16.72 2.15 13.55
C GLU A 245 -17.21 2.09 12.10
N GLY A 246 -17.05 0.95 11.47
CA GLY A 246 -17.43 0.71 10.08
C GLY A 246 -18.94 0.53 9.89
N PHE A 247 -19.31 0.37 8.64
CA PHE A 247 -20.72 0.21 8.26
C PHE A 247 -21.01 -1.24 7.96
N LEU A 248 -22.00 -1.80 8.67
CA LEU A 248 -22.47 -3.16 8.45
C LEU A 248 -23.56 -3.14 7.35
N GLU A 249 -23.32 -3.82 6.26
CA GLU A 249 -24.23 -3.90 5.10
C GLU A 249 -24.55 -5.39 4.81
N GLY A 250 -25.55 -5.94 5.50
CA GLY A 250 -25.88 -7.37 5.42
C GLY A 250 -24.74 -8.23 5.96
N MET A 251 -24.15 -9.10 5.11
CA MET A 251 -23.00 -9.95 5.45
C MET A 251 -21.66 -9.33 4.99
N THR A 252 -21.60 -8.00 4.89
CA THR A 252 -20.37 -7.27 4.57
C THR A 252 -20.11 -6.17 5.59
N ILE A 253 -18.83 -5.87 5.80
CA ILE A 253 -18.40 -4.72 6.59
C ILE A 253 -17.58 -3.77 5.73
N ARG A 254 -17.87 -2.48 5.84
CA ARG A 254 -17.19 -1.41 5.12
C ARG A 254 -16.35 -0.58 6.08
N CYS A 255 -15.07 -0.44 5.75
CA CYS A 255 -14.13 0.37 6.53
C CYS A 255 -14.49 1.86 6.47
N PRO A 256 -14.48 2.58 7.62
CA PRO A 256 -14.88 3.99 7.65
C PRO A 256 -13.83 4.91 7.02
N TRP A 257 -12.55 4.49 6.91
CA TRP A 257 -11.49 5.37 6.41
C TRP A 257 -11.46 5.46 4.88
N HIS A 258 -11.43 4.32 4.17
CA HIS A 258 -11.20 4.30 2.72
C HIS A 258 -12.18 3.39 1.97
N ASP A 259 -13.33 3.06 2.55
CA ASP A 259 -14.41 2.29 1.91
C ASP A 259 -14.04 0.86 1.48
N SER A 260 -12.93 0.28 1.96
CA SER A 260 -12.68 -1.14 1.74
C SER A 260 -13.84 -1.98 2.28
N ARG A 261 -14.38 -2.88 1.46
CA ARG A 261 -15.49 -3.77 1.84
C ARG A 261 -15.02 -5.20 1.92
N PHE A 262 -15.49 -5.89 2.93
CA PHE A 262 -15.12 -7.28 3.20
C PHE A 262 -16.34 -8.13 3.41
N ALA A 263 -16.36 -9.34 2.84
CA ALA A 263 -17.29 -10.37 3.22
C ALA A 263 -16.99 -10.83 4.66
N LEU A 264 -18.00 -10.94 5.49
CA LEU A 264 -17.83 -11.35 6.88
C LEU A 264 -17.66 -12.86 7.04
N GLU A 265 -18.04 -13.63 6.04
CA GLU A 265 -18.00 -15.09 6.06
C GLU A 265 -16.56 -15.61 5.98
N ASP A 266 -15.74 -15.06 5.12
CA ASP A 266 -14.38 -15.52 4.84
C ASP A 266 -13.33 -14.39 4.88
N GLY A 267 -13.74 -13.16 5.20
CA GLY A 267 -12.88 -11.98 5.24
C GLY A 267 -12.48 -11.44 3.86
N HIS A 268 -13.00 -12.00 2.76
CA HIS A 268 -12.58 -11.64 1.42
C HIS A 268 -12.85 -10.16 1.09
N PRO A 269 -11.86 -9.42 0.51
CA PRO A 269 -12.09 -8.06 0.07
C PRO A 269 -12.98 -8.04 -1.18
N LEU A 270 -14.14 -7.40 -1.08
CA LEU A 270 -15.10 -7.22 -2.16
C LEU A 270 -14.85 -5.91 -2.92
N GLN A 271 -14.23 -4.93 -2.26
CA GLN A 271 -13.85 -3.63 -2.78
C GLN A 271 -12.61 -3.15 -2.05
N GLY A 272 -11.65 -2.55 -2.80
CA GLY A 272 -10.43 -1.95 -2.24
C GLY A 272 -10.66 -0.60 -1.53
N PRO A 273 -9.54 -0.02 -1.07
CA PRO A 273 -8.14 -0.29 -1.44
C PRO A 273 -7.47 -1.49 -0.76
N ALA A 274 -8.06 -2.12 0.27
CA ALA A 274 -7.50 -3.35 0.81
C ALA A 274 -7.45 -4.46 -0.26
N SER A 275 -6.30 -5.11 -0.42
CA SER A 275 -6.09 -6.21 -1.37
C SER A 275 -5.90 -7.56 -0.68
N VAL A 276 -5.81 -7.58 0.64
CA VAL A 276 -5.69 -8.80 1.45
C VAL A 276 -6.93 -9.01 2.29
N PRO A 277 -7.32 -10.27 2.57
CA PRO A 277 -8.51 -10.56 3.36
C PRO A 277 -8.35 -10.17 4.83
N LEU A 278 -9.47 -9.95 5.52
CA LEU A 278 -9.54 -9.96 6.97
C LEU A 278 -9.19 -11.35 7.48
N ARG A 279 -8.50 -11.42 8.60
CA ARG A 279 -8.37 -12.67 9.34
C ARG A 279 -9.69 -13.05 9.93
N THR A 280 -10.07 -14.31 9.79
CA THR A 280 -11.27 -14.89 10.39
C THR A 280 -10.91 -15.74 11.60
N PHE A 281 -11.87 -15.96 12.47
CA PHE A 281 -11.74 -16.76 13.67
C PHE A 281 -12.92 -17.73 13.74
N GLU A 282 -12.66 -18.94 14.20
CA GLU A 282 -13.74 -19.86 14.53
C GLU A 282 -14.42 -19.42 15.83
N VAL A 283 -15.74 -19.47 15.83
CA VAL A 283 -16.55 -19.08 16.99
C VAL A 283 -17.43 -20.27 17.38
N ARG A 284 -17.56 -20.51 18.67
CA ARG A 284 -18.53 -21.44 19.24
C ARG A 284 -19.26 -20.81 20.41
N GLU A 285 -20.50 -21.24 20.60
CA GLU A 285 -21.32 -20.88 21.74
C GLU A 285 -21.68 -22.13 22.51
N GLU A 286 -21.26 -22.22 23.76
CA GLU A 286 -21.50 -23.34 24.63
C GLU A 286 -21.84 -22.85 26.04
N ALA A 287 -22.85 -23.44 26.66
CA ALA A 287 -23.26 -23.09 28.03
C ALA A 287 -23.47 -21.59 28.29
N GLY A 288 -23.98 -20.84 27.31
CA GLY A 288 -24.20 -19.38 27.42
C GLY A 288 -22.92 -18.52 27.34
N ARG A 289 -21.79 -19.10 26.90
CA ARG A 289 -20.51 -18.42 26.68
C ARG A 289 -20.09 -18.53 25.24
N ILE A 290 -19.43 -17.48 24.74
CA ILE A 290 -18.82 -17.43 23.41
C ILE A 290 -17.33 -17.60 23.55
N ALA A 291 -16.77 -18.54 22.79
CA ALA A 291 -15.35 -18.79 22.72
C ALA A 291 -14.86 -18.67 21.28
N VAL A 292 -13.65 -18.11 21.10
CA VAL A 292 -13.07 -17.79 19.81
C VAL A 292 -11.72 -18.48 19.65
N ARG A 293 -11.46 -19.02 18.47
CA ARG A 293 -10.19 -19.61 18.06
C ARG A 293 -9.80 -19.07 16.68
N PRO A 294 -8.51 -18.77 16.42
CA PRO A 294 -8.07 -18.44 15.06
C PRO A 294 -8.31 -19.58 14.08
N SER A 295 -8.81 -19.28 12.89
CA SER A 295 -9.07 -20.26 11.82
C SER A 295 -7.84 -20.57 10.95
N TYR A 296 -6.65 -20.46 11.52
CA TYR A 296 -5.41 -20.66 10.76
C TYR A 296 -4.97 -22.11 10.71
N GLU A 297 -5.27 -22.77 9.64
CA GLU A 297 -4.43 -23.88 9.17
C GLU A 297 -3.43 -23.33 8.16
N GLY A 298 -2.14 -23.36 8.48
CA GLY A 298 -1.06 -23.29 7.49
C GLY A 298 -0.25 -22.02 7.31
N GLN A 299 -0.41 -20.96 8.11
CA GLN A 299 0.55 -19.85 8.06
C GLN A 299 1.60 -19.95 9.16
N THR A 300 2.81 -20.39 8.81
CA THR A 300 4.01 -20.27 9.67
C THR A 300 4.41 -18.80 9.70
N TRP A 301 4.20 -18.16 10.84
CA TRP A 301 4.56 -16.77 11.06
C TRP A 301 5.84 -16.69 11.90
N PRO A 302 6.84 -15.87 11.57
CA PRO A 302 7.94 -15.61 12.47
C PRO A 302 7.39 -14.94 13.75
N PRO A 303 7.95 -15.22 14.93
CA PRO A 303 7.53 -14.56 16.15
C PRO A 303 7.76 -13.04 16.01
N PRO A 304 6.81 -12.20 16.47
CA PRO A 304 7.00 -10.76 16.45
C PRO A 304 8.23 -10.42 17.32
N PRO A 305 8.97 -9.37 16.98
CA PRO A 305 9.95 -8.83 17.89
C PRO A 305 9.27 -8.47 19.21
N ALA A 306 9.96 -8.67 20.33
CA ALA A 306 9.42 -8.30 21.63
C ALA A 306 8.95 -6.83 21.59
N PRO A 307 7.77 -6.51 22.12
CA PRO A 307 7.27 -5.14 22.09
C PRO A 307 8.28 -4.23 22.81
N PRO A 308 8.52 -3.02 22.31
CA PRO A 308 9.31 -2.06 23.07
C PRO A 308 8.65 -1.85 24.42
N GLN A 309 9.45 -1.85 25.48
CA GLN A 309 8.98 -1.65 26.87
C GLN A 309 8.57 -0.18 27.14
N SER A 310 7.94 0.46 26.21
CA SER A 310 7.38 1.82 26.34
C SER A 310 5.89 1.76 26.09
N GLU A 311 5.16 2.50 26.89
CA GLU A 311 3.71 2.64 26.84
C GLU A 311 3.17 2.86 25.42
N PRO A 312 1.96 2.34 25.07
CA PRO A 312 1.38 2.53 23.76
C PRO A 312 1.19 4.04 23.51
N VAL A 313 1.81 4.54 22.45
CA VAL A 313 1.53 5.88 21.94
C VAL A 313 0.12 5.85 21.38
N TRP A 314 -0.83 6.32 22.15
CA TRP A 314 -2.17 6.59 21.68
C TRP A 314 -2.12 7.70 20.63
N MET A 315 -2.57 7.44 19.43
CA MET A 315 -2.88 8.52 18.50
C MET A 315 -4.10 9.25 19.05
N PRO A 316 -4.04 10.59 19.24
CA PRO A 316 -5.19 11.35 19.68
C PRO A 316 -6.33 11.23 18.66
N THR A 317 -7.50 10.84 19.12
CA THR A 317 -8.74 10.77 18.31
C THR A 317 -9.25 12.14 17.87
N ASP A 318 -8.65 13.22 18.36
CA ASP A 318 -9.14 14.60 18.22
C ASP A 318 -9.05 15.16 16.79
N HIS A 319 -8.29 14.52 15.89
CA HIS A 319 -8.19 14.96 14.50
C HIS A 319 -9.23 14.32 13.55
N ILE A 320 -9.96 13.29 13.99
CA ILE A 320 -10.93 12.58 13.14
C ILE A 320 -12.30 13.28 13.15
N ALA A 321 -12.63 13.97 14.24
CA ALA A 321 -13.93 14.64 14.39
C ALA A 321 -14.10 15.92 13.56
N ALA A 322 -13.02 16.55 13.10
CA ALA A 322 -13.08 17.84 12.42
C ALA A 322 -13.20 17.80 10.90
N GLN A 323 -12.96 16.65 10.26
CA GLN A 323 -12.98 16.54 8.79
C GLN A 323 -14.11 15.67 8.21
N GLY A 324 -14.89 15.00 9.06
CA GLY A 324 -15.92 14.05 8.61
C GLY A 324 -17.34 14.60 8.44
N ALA A 325 -17.62 15.82 8.87
CA ALA A 325 -19.01 16.31 8.98
C ALA A 325 -19.45 17.32 7.91
N SER A 326 -18.55 17.81 7.04
CA SER A 326 -18.94 18.87 6.08
C SER A 326 -19.11 18.44 4.63
N ASP A 327 -18.74 17.20 4.26
CA ASP A 327 -18.76 16.79 2.86
C ASP A 327 -19.80 15.71 2.47
N TYR A 328 -20.79 15.46 3.36
CA TYR A 328 -21.86 14.48 3.10
C TYR A 328 -23.26 15.07 3.34
N ALA A 329 -23.49 16.32 2.91
CA ALA A 329 -24.85 16.86 2.72
C ALA A 329 -25.14 17.06 1.24
#